data_ef07369168575baf2c9a49f20a2ab33c
#
_entry.id   ef07369168575baf2c9a49f20a2ab33c
#
_cell.length_a   1.000
_cell.length_b   1.000
_cell.length_c   1.000
_cell.angle_alpha   90.00
_cell.angle_beta   90.00
_cell.angle_gamma   90.00
#
_symmetry.space_group_name_H-M   'P 1'
#
loop_
_entity.id
_entity.type
_entity.pdbx_description
1 polymer ?
#
loop_
_entity_poly.entity_id
_entity_poly.type
_entity_poly.pdbx_seq_one_letter_code
_entity_poly.pdbx_strand_id
1 'polypeptide(L)'
;ASVQKLPVQHGVTTTASVMAQGFNPYVAEWSPYHGAAYAVIEATARLVAAGANWSKARFSYQEYFERMDKQAERFGQPVSALLGSIEAQIQLGLPSIGGKDSMSGTFEELTVPPTLVAFGVTTADSRKVLSPEFKATGENIYYIPGQALAQEIDFDLIKSNFAKFEAIQADYKVRS
;
A
#
# COMPACT_ATOMS: atom_id res chain seq x y z
N ALA A 1 9.80 -0.94 -0.41
CA ALA A 1 9.68 -0.01 0.71
C ALA A 1 10.96 0.79 0.87
N SER A 2 10.85 1.99 1.43
CA SER A 2 11.99 2.82 1.84
C SER A 2 12.09 2.80 3.35
N VAL A 3 13.30 2.62 3.89
CA VAL A 3 13.55 2.56 5.32
C VAL A 3 14.66 3.52 5.69
N GLN A 4 14.38 4.45 6.61
CA GLN A 4 15.35 5.44 7.07
C GLN A 4 15.34 5.56 8.59
N LYS A 5 16.52 5.49 9.21
CA LYS A 5 16.64 5.78 10.65
C LYS A 5 16.20 7.20 10.94
N LEU A 6 15.47 7.39 12.02
CA LEU A 6 15.09 8.73 12.45
C LEU A 6 16.33 9.51 12.90
N PRO A 7 16.46 10.78 12.51
CA PRO A 7 17.54 11.62 12.99
C PRO A 7 17.36 11.91 14.48
N VAL A 8 18.45 11.86 15.24
CA VAL A 8 18.47 12.23 16.66
C VAL A 8 19.59 13.24 16.89
N GLN A 9 19.40 14.19 17.80
CA GLN A 9 20.40 15.22 18.07
C GLN A 9 21.68 14.65 18.69
N HIS A 10 21.53 13.65 19.56
CA HIS A 10 22.65 13.01 20.23
C HIS A 10 22.44 11.48 20.28
N GLY A 11 23.53 10.74 20.16
CA GLY A 11 23.52 9.28 20.22
C GLY A 11 23.11 8.59 18.92
N VAL A 12 22.61 7.35 19.05
CA VAL A 12 22.20 6.49 17.93
C VAL A 12 20.82 5.92 18.23
N THR A 13 19.97 5.87 17.23
CA THR A 13 18.65 5.19 17.33
C THR A 13 18.60 3.98 16.40
N THR A 14 17.83 2.99 16.80
CA THR A 14 17.41 1.87 15.94
C THR A 14 16.02 2.08 15.35
N THR A 15 15.31 3.12 15.78
CA THR A 15 14.00 3.45 15.22
C THR A 15 14.16 3.98 13.81
N ALA A 16 13.41 3.41 12.90
CA ALA A 16 13.35 3.83 11.50
C ALA A 16 11.91 4.11 11.08
N SER A 17 11.73 5.04 10.17
CA SER A 17 10.51 5.16 9.39
C SER A 17 10.55 4.16 8.23
N VAL A 18 9.43 3.53 7.96
CA VAL A 18 9.24 2.64 6.81
C VAL A 18 8.09 3.18 5.98
N MET A 19 8.33 3.41 4.72
CA MET A 19 7.35 3.91 3.77
C MET A 19 7.24 2.98 2.57
N ALA A 20 6.02 2.71 2.15
CA ALA A 20 5.72 1.96 0.93
C ALA A 20 4.56 2.61 0.19
N GLN A 21 4.48 2.32 -1.10
CA GLN A 21 3.39 2.78 -1.96
C GLN A 21 2.69 1.60 -2.62
N GLY A 22 1.43 1.80 -3.01
CA GLY A 22 0.67 0.88 -3.83
C GLY A 22 -0.06 1.64 -4.93
N PHE A 23 -0.06 1.08 -6.12
CA PHE A 23 -0.80 1.54 -7.29
C PHE A 23 -0.66 0.54 -8.44
N ASN A 24 -1.77 0.20 -9.06
CA ASN A 24 -1.80 -0.60 -10.27
C ASN A 24 -2.72 0.07 -11.31
N PRO A 25 -2.15 0.64 -12.40
CA PRO A 25 -2.92 1.36 -13.41
C PRO A 25 -3.95 0.48 -14.11
N TYR A 26 -3.64 -0.77 -14.38
CA TYR A 26 -4.55 -1.69 -15.08
C TYR A 26 -5.79 -2.03 -14.25
N VAL A 27 -5.61 -2.19 -12.93
CA VAL A 27 -6.74 -2.40 -12.01
C VAL A 27 -7.56 -1.12 -11.90
N ALA A 28 -6.91 0.04 -11.85
CA ALA A 28 -7.58 1.34 -11.76
C ALA A 28 -8.38 1.66 -13.02
N GLU A 29 -7.90 1.31 -14.21
CA GLU A 29 -8.63 1.43 -15.47
C GLU A 29 -9.85 0.49 -15.51
N TRP A 30 -9.69 -0.75 -15.03
CA TRP A 30 -10.80 -1.69 -14.94
C TRP A 30 -11.87 -1.20 -13.97
N SER A 31 -11.46 -0.71 -12.80
CA SER A 31 -12.36 -0.17 -11.78
C SER A 31 -11.59 0.76 -10.83
N PRO A 32 -11.89 2.07 -10.81
CA PRO A 32 -11.26 3.00 -9.88
C PRO A 32 -11.43 2.59 -8.40
N TYR A 33 -12.59 2.02 -8.05
CA TYR A 33 -12.85 1.48 -6.71
C TYR A 33 -11.84 0.39 -6.33
N HIS A 34 -11.72 -0.64 -7.16
CA HIS A 34 -10.80 -1.74 -6.90
C HIS A 34 -9.34 -1.29 -7.00
N GLY A 35 -9.01 -0.40 -7.94
CA GLY A 35 -7.68 0.19 -8.06
C GLY A 35 -7.24 0.85 -6.76
N ALA A 36 -8.12 1.65 -6.15
CA ALA A 36 -7.83 2.34 -4.89
C ALA A 36 -7.79 1.38 -3.69
N ALA A 37 -8.72 0.42 -3.60
CA ALA A 37 -8.71 -0.58 -2.54
C ALA A 37 -7.42 -1.43 -2.58
N TYR A 38 -7.05 -1.92 -3.76
CA TYR A 38 -5.81 -2.68 -3.94
C TYR A 38 -4.54 -1.82 -3.76
N ALA A 39 -4.60 -0.51 -4.02
CA ALA A 39 -3.47 0.39 -3.72
C ALA A 39 -3.17 0.42 -2.20
N VAL A 40 -4.21 0.49 -1.36
CA VAL A 40 -4.06 0.42 0.11
C VAL A 40 -3.51 -0.95 0.53
N ILE A 41 -4.07 -2.04 -0.01
CA ILE A 41 -3.64 -3.41 0.28
C ILE A 41 -2.17 -3.62 -0.14
N GLU A 42 -1.80 -3.20 -1.34
CA GLU A 42 -0.43 -3.35 -1.86
C GLU A 42 0.59 -2.56 -1.02
N ALA A 43 0.29 -1.30 -0.69
CA ALA A 43 1.16 -0.50 0.17
C ALA A 43 1.34 -1.18 1.54
N THR A 44 0.25 -1.71 2.13
CA THR A 44 0.29 -2.45 3.40
C THR A 44 1.13 -3.72 3.27
N ALA A 45 0.90 -4.52 2.23
CA ALA A 45 1.68 -5.74 1.99
C ALA A 45 3.19 -5.47 1.85
N ARG A 46 3.55 -4.36 1.22
CA ARG A 46 4.96 -3.94 1.10
C ARG A 46 5.56 -3.50 2.44
N LEU A 47 4.77 -2.91 3.35
CA LEU A 47 5.21 -2.62 4.72
C LEU A 47 5.43 -3.92 5.50
N VAL A 48 4.50 -4.87 5.39
CA VAL A 48 4.61 -6.21 5.99
C VAL A 48 5.85 -6.93 5.48
N ALA A 49 6.07 -6.96 4.18
CA ALA A 49 7.23 -7.59 3.56
C ALA A 49 8.56 -6.97 4.00
N ALA A 50 8.58 -5.68 4.34
CA ALA A 50 9.75 -5.02 4.91
C ALA A 50 9.96 -5.31 6.41
N GLY A 51 9.08 -6.08 7.05
CA GLY A 51 9.14 -6.39 8.48
C GLY A 51 8.64 -5.29 9.38
N ALA A 52 7.83 -4.37 8.87
CA ALA A 52 7.28 -3.28 9.64
C ALA A 52 5.92 -3.64 10.26
N ASN A 53 5.60 -3.03 11.39
CA ASN A 53 4.28 -3.18 12.01
C ASN A 53 3.24 -2.41 11.19
N TRP A 54 2.49 -3.12 10.37
CA TRP A 54 1.51 -2.54 9.47
C TRP A 54 0.30 -1.96 10.21
N SER A 55 -0.11 -2.52 11.34
CA SER A 55 -1.31 -2.09 12.08
C SER A 55 -1.18 -0.66 12.64
N LYS A 56 0.04 -0.12 12.71
CA LYS A 56 0.33 1.25 13.10
C LYS A 56 0.51 2.20 11.92
N ALA A 57 0.34 1.73 10.70
CA ALA A 57 0.52 2.55 9.52
C ALA A 57 -0.48 3.70 9.45
N ARG A 58 -0.06 4.80 8.85
CA ARG A 58 -0.89 5.94 8.49
C ARG A 58 -0.72 6.18 7.01
N PHE A 59 -1.81 6.53 6.34
CA PHE A 59 -1.84 6.70 4.90
C PHE A 59 -1.92 8.17 4.51
N SER A 60 -1.34 8.48 3.37
CA SER A 60 -1.56 9.68 2.59
C SER A 60 -1.81 9.27 1.15
N TYR A 61 -2.63 10.03 0.43
CA TYR A 61 -2.99 9.71 -0.94
C TYR A 61 -2.57 10.79 -1.91
N GLN A 62 -2.21 10.37 -3.12
CA GLN A 62 -2.03 11.28 -4.25
C GLN A 62 -2.93 10.78 -5.38
N GLU A 63 -3.78 11.66 -5.85
CA GLU A 63 -4.77 11.35 -6.87
C GLU A 63 -4.54 12.16 -8.14
N TYR A 64 -4.77 11.49 -9.28
CA TYR A 64 -4.76 12.11 -10.59
C TYR A 64 -5.93 11.57 -11.42
N PHE A 65 -6.75 12.47 -11.91
CA PHE A 65 -7.87 12.13 -12.78
C PHE A 65 -7.86 13.03 -14.02
N GLU A 66 -8.57 12.62 -15.06
CA GLU A 66 -8.77 13.41 -16.25
C GLU A 66 -9.39 14.78 -15.92
N ARG A 67 -9.32 15.69 -16.89
CA ARG A 67 -9.96 17.02 -16.72
C ARG A 67 -11.45 16.85 -16.50
N MET A 68 -11.93 17.39 -15.39
CA MET A 68 -13.35 17.43 -15.10
C MET A 68 -14.03 18.44 -16.02
N ASP A 69 -15.16 18.04 -16.56
CA ASP A 69 -16.05 18.88 -17.35
C ASP A 69 -17.50 18.70 -16.85
N LYS A 70 -18.49 18.81 -17.74
CA LYS A 70 -19.91 18.64 -17.39
C LYS A 70 -20.39 17.17 -17.41
N GLN A 71 -19.50 16.21 -17.65
CA GLN A 71 -19.86 14.79 -17.73
C GLN A 71 -19.83 14.20 -16.32
N ALA A 72 -20.98 13.71 -15.87
CA ALA A 72 -21.13 13.15 -14.52
C ALA A 72 -20.22 11.93 -14.28
N GLU A 73 -19.98 11.14 -15.33
CA GLU A 73 -19.14 9.96 -15.29
C GLU A 73 -17.69 10.27 -14.89
N ARG A 74 -17.18 11.43 -15.32
CA ARG A 74 -15.83 11.87 -14.94
C ARG A 74 -15.72 12.16 -13.45
N PHE A 75 -16.74 12.78 -12.86
CA PHE A 75 -16.82 12.97 -11.41
C PHE A 75 -17.04 11.66 -10.65
N GLY A 76 -17.65 10.67 -11.27
CA GLY A 76 -17.82 9.34 -10.70
C GLY A 76 -16.52 8.60 -10.46
N GLN A 77 -15.48 8.83 -11.26
CA GLN A 77 -14.19 8.15 -11.12
C GLN A 77 -13.47 8.44 -9.80
N PRO A 78 -13.20 9.72 -9.41
CA PRO A 78 -12.60 10.01 -8.11
C PRO A 78 -13.48 9.59 -6.94
N VAL A 79 -14.80 9.74 -7.03
CA VAL A 79 -15.72 9.27 -5.98
C VAL A 79 -15.60 7.76 -5.80
N SER A 80 -15.57 7.00 -6.89
CA SER A 80 -15.40 5.56 -6.88
C SER A 80 -14.05 5.14 -6.25
N ALA A 81 -12.96 5.82 -6.60
CA ALA A 81 -11.64 5.57 -6.02
C ALA A 81 -11.62 5.87 -4.51
N LEU A 82 -12.18 6.99 -4.10
CA LEU A 82 -12.30 7.33 -2.67
C LEU A 82 -13.10 6.28 -1.89
N LEU A 83 -14.22 5.81 -2.42
CA LEU A 83 -15.02 4.75 -1.78
C LEU A 83 -14.21 3.47 -1.61
N GLY A 84 -13.45 3.05 -2.61
CA GLY A 84 -12.58 1.87 -2.53
C GLY A 84 -11.47 2.03 -1.49
N SER A 85 -10.83 3.19 -1.43
CA SER A 85 -9.81 3.48 -0.42
C SER A 85 -10.38 3.52 1.00
N ILE A 86 -11.58 4.10 1.18
CA ILE A 86 -12.28 4.17 2.47
C ILE A 86 -12.65 2.75 2.94
N GLU A 87 -13.20 1.92 2.07
CA GLU A 87 -13.52 0.53 2.38
C GLU A 87 -12.28 -0.20 2.88
N ALA A 88 -11.17 -0.15 2.15
CA ALA A 88 -9.92 -0.80 2.55
C ALA A 88 -9.39 -0.24 3.88
N GLN A 89 -9.47 1.06 4.13
CA GLN A 89 -9.08 1.67 5.39
C GLN A 89 -9.91 1.17 6.57
N ILE A 90 -11.23 1.10 6.41
CA ILE A 90 -12.15 0.62 7.45
C ILE A 90 -11.86 -0.85 7.75
N GLN A 91 -11.79 -1.68 6.72
CA GLN A 91 -11.61 -3.13 6.87
C GLN A 91 -10.25 -3.50 7.47
N LEU A 92 -9.19 -2.75 7.12
CA LEU A 92 -7.85 -2.99 7.67
C LEU A 92 -7.58 -2.20 8.97
N GLY A 93 -8.45 -1.27 9.36
CA GLY A 93 -8.24 -0.40 10.53
C GLY A 93 -7.09 0.61 10.35
N LEU A 94 -6.85 1.06 9.12
CA LEU A 94 -5.70 1.91 8.75
C LEU A 94 -6.17 3.32 8.36
N PRO A 95 -6.04 4.32 9.24
CA PRO A 95 -6.49 5.67 8.94
C PRO A 95 -5.54 6.41 8.00
N SER A 96 -6.09 7.33 7.20
CA SER A 96 -5.32 8.32 6.46
C SER A 96 -5.24 9.66 7.20
N ILE A 97 -4.16 10.39 6.96
CA ILE A 97 -3.96 11.75 7.47
C ILE A 97 -4.42 12.82 6.48
N GLY A 98 -4.68 12.44 5.24
CA GLY A 98 -5.08 13.31 4.15
C GLY A 98 -4.50 12.88 2.82
N GLY A 99 -4.56 13.76 1.86
CA GLY A 99 -4.08 13.54 0.51
C GLY A 99 -4.12 14.81 -0.31
N LYS A 100 -3.86 14.66 -1.61
CA LYS A 100 -3.94 15.74 -2.59
C LYS A 100 -4.41 15.16 -3.90
N ASP A 101 -5.38 15.79 -4.51
CA ASP A 101 -5.94 15.43 -5.80
C ASP A 101 -5.63 16.44 -6.90
N SER A 102 -5.61 15.96 -8.12
CA SER A 102 -5.50 16.75 -9.33
C SER A 102 -6.50 16.24 -10.37
N MET A 103 -7.37 17.15 -10.82
CA MET A 103 -8.43 16.90 -11.79
C MET A 103 -8.10 17.55 -13.15
N SER A 104 -6.83 17.53 -13.56
CA SER A 104 -6.37 18.14 -14.81
C SER A 104 -5.39 17.24 -15.58
N GLY A 105 -5.52 15.93 -15.40
CA GLY A 105 -4.67 14.92 -16.05
C GLY A 105 -5.01 14.65 -17.52
N THR A 106 -5.34 15.69 -18.28
CA THR A 106 -5.58 15.60 -19.72
C THR A 106 -4.71 16.60 -20.45
N PHE A 107 -3.94 16.13 -21.40
CA PHE A 107 -3.14 16.96 -22.33
C PHE A 107 -3.42 16.53 -23.76
N GLU A 108 -4.06 17.40 -24.53
CA GLU A 108 -4.57 17.09 -25.87
C GLU A 108 -5.46 15.84 -25.84
N GLU A 109 -5.06 14.78 -26.53
CA GLU A 109 -5.76 13.50 -26.63
C GLU A 109 -5.32 12.49 -25.54
N LEU A 110 -4.26 12.82 -24.79
CA LEU A 110 -3.74 11.97 -23.73
C LEU A 110 -4.46 12.24 -22.41
N THR A 111 -4.94 11.18 -21.80
CA THR A 111 -5.61 11.23 -20.49
C THR A 111 -4.95 10.25 -19.54
N VAL A 112 -4.67 10.67 -18.34
CA VAL A 112 -4.16 9.76 -17.30
C VAL A 112 -5.23 8.73 -16.93
N PRO A 113 -4.86 7.48 -16.65
CA PRO A 113 -5.80 6.52 -16.07
C PRO A 113 -6.27 7.03 -14.71
N PRO A 114 -7.47 6.63 -14.25
CA PRO A 114 -7.90 6.90 -12.88
C PRO A 114 -6.81 6.47 -11.90
N THR A 115 -6.28 7.41 -11.13
CA THR A 115 -5.10 7.16 -10.32
C THR A 115 -5.34 7.55 -8.87
N LEU A 116 -5.22 6.59 -7.97
CA LEU A 116 -5.04 6.83 -6.53
C LEU A 116 -3.82 6.03 -6.08
N VAL A 117 -2.76 6.74 -5.75
CA VAL A 117 -1.55 6.16 -5.16
C VAL A 117 -1.68 6.23 -3.64
N ALA A 118 -1.58 5.09 -2.98
CA ALA A 118 -1.58 5.00 -1.53
C ALA A 118 -0.13 4.98 -1.00
N PHE A 119 0.19 5.88 -0.08
CA PHE A 119 1.47 5.90 0.63
C PHE A 119 1.24 5.54 2.09
N GLY A 120 1.73 4.37 2.49
CA GLY A 120 1.69 3.91 3.88
C GLY A 120 3.01 4.21 4.58
N VAL A 121 2.93 4.80 5.79
CA VAL A 121 4.10 5.09 6.63
C VAL A 121 3.89 4.50 8.01
N THR A 122 4.91 3.82 8.52
CA THR A 122 4.95 3.29 9.89
C THR A 122 6.37 3.34 10.44
N THR A 123 6.59 2.82 11.63
CA THR A 123 7.91 2.71 12.24
C THR A 123 8.33 1.26 12.44
N ALA A 124 9.63 1.01 12.40
CA ALA A 124 10.20 -0.31 12.68
C ALA A 124 11.55 -0.18 13.42
N ASP A 125 12.01 -1.28 13.98
CA ASP A 125 13.41 -1.41 14.41
C ASP A 125 14.28 -1.73 13.19
N SER A 126 15.20 -0.84 12.85
CA SER A 126 16.07 -0.99 11.67
C SER A 126 16.90 -2.27 11.65
N ARG A 127 17.07 -2.93 12.79
CA ARG A 127 17.78 -4.22 12.92
C ARG A 127 16.93 -5.42 12.47
N LYS A 128 15.61 -5.23 12.33
CA LYS A 128 14.63 -6.27 11.97
C LYS A 128 14.06 -6.10 10.57
N VAL A 129 14.52 -5.08 9.85
CA VAL A 129 14.04 -4.80 8.49
C VAL A 129 14.53 -5.88 7.54
N LEU A 130 13.64 -6.31 6.66
CA LEU A 130 13.91 -7.27 5.59
C LEU A 130 14.12 -6.54 4.27
N SER A 131 15.03 -7.04 3.47
CA SER A 131 15.26 -6.59 2.10
C SER A 131 14.95 -7.72 1.10
N PRO A 132 14.52 -7.38 -0.15
CA PRO A 132 13.84 -8.34 -1.03
C PRO A 132 14.78 -9.32 -1.76
N GLU A 133 16.10 -9.12 -1.69
CA GLU A 133 17.05 -9.99 -2.38
C GLU A 133 17.27 -11.31 -1.64
N PHE A 134 17.41 -12.41 -2.38
CA PHE A 134 17.85 -13.70 -1.82
C PHE A 134 19.25 -13.59 -1.21
N LYS A 135 19.44 -14.15 -0.02
CA LYS A 135 20.68 -13.99 0.75
C LYS A 135 21.67 -15.12 0.51
N ALA A 136 21.21 -16.34 0.26
CA ALA A 136 22.06 -17.49 0.02
C ALA A 136 21.37 -18.54 -0.86
N THR A 137 22.17 -19.37 -1.52
CA THR A 137 21.69 -20.56 -2.23
C THR A 137 21.32 -21.67 -1.24
N GLY A 138 20.32 -22.47 -1.59
CA GLY A 138 19.87 -23.61 -0.78
C GLY A 138 18.88 -23.25 0.33
N GLU A 139 18.45 -21.99 0.41
CA GLU A 139 17.38 -21.59 1.33
C GLU A 139 16.00 -22.00 0.78
N ASN A 140 15.07 -22.33 1.68
CA ASN A 140 13.71 -22.67 1.32
C ASN A 140 12.91 -21.40 0.99
N ILE A 141 12.10 -21.48 -0.05
CA ILE A 141 11.14 -20.42 -0.43
C ILE A 141 9.75 -20.89 -0.02
N TYR A 142 9.05 -20.07 0.73
CA TYR A 142 7.68 -20.31 1.16
C TYR A 142 6.74 -19.34 0.48
N TYR A 143 5.61 -19.86 0.01
CA TYR A 143 4.55 -19.08 -0.60
C TYR A 143 3.33 -19.06 0.32
N ILE A 144 2.85 -17.86 0.66
CA ILE A 144 1.58 -17.66 1.36
C ILE A 144 0.55 -17.28 0.28
N PRO A 145 -0.39 -18.18 -0.05
CA PRO A 145 -1.35 -17.90 -1.11
C PRO A 145 -2.29 -16.75 -0.71
N GLY A 146 -2.45 -15.82 -1.62
CA GLY A 146 -3.43 -14.74 -1.52
C GLY A 146 -4.66 -15.01 -2.35
N GLN A 147 -5.58 -14.03 -2.35
CA GLN A 147 -6.72 -13.99 -3.24
C GLN A 147 -6.28 -13.54 -4.65
N ALA A 148 -6.85 -14.12 -5.69
CA ALA A 148 -6.79 -13.58 -7.03
C ALA A 148 -7.57 -12.25 -7.11
N LEU A 149 -7.28 -11.43 -8.10
CA LEU A 149 -8.07 -10.23 -8.36
C LEU A 149 -9.55 -10.60 -8.56
N ALA A 150 -10.42 -10.05 -7.73
CA ALA A 150 -11.84 -10.37 -7.69
C ALA A 150 -12.69 -9.12 -7.40
N GLN A 151 -13.96 -9.19 -7.72
CA GLN A 151 -14.93 -8.12 -7.43
C GLN A 151 -15.17 -7.97 -5.93
N GLU A 152 -15.14 -9.07 -5.18
CA GLU A 152 -15.24 -9.04 -3.72
C GLU A 152 -13.86 -9.29 -3.12
N ILE A 153 -13.41 -8.37 -2.29
CA ILE A 153 -12.09 -8.42 -1.65
C ILE A 153 -12.24 -9.13 -0.30
N ASP A 154 -11.55 -10.24 -0.11
CA ASP A 154 -11.50 -10.97 1.16
C ASP A 154 -10.49 -10.31 2.11
N PHE A 155 -10.93 -9.29 2.82
CA PHE A 155 -10.09 -8.59 3.81
C PHE A 155 -9.69 -9.45 5.01
N ASP A 156 -10.48 -10.47 5.36
CA ASP A 156 -10.15 -11.37 6.46
C ASP A 156 -9.01 -12.31 6.07
N LEU A 157 -9.01 -12.83 4.85
CA LEU A 157 -7.88 -13.56 4.31
C LEU A 157 -6.61 -12.70 4.28
N ILE A 158 -6.71 -11.45 3.83
CA ILE A 158 -5.58 -10.51 3.77
C ILE A 158 -5.00 -10.27 5.16
N LYS A 159 -5.83 -9.93 6.15
CA LYS A 159 -5.40 -9.76 7.55
C LYS A 159 -4.77 -11.02 8.13
N SER A 160 -5.38 -12.18 7.86
CA SER A 160 -4.85 -13.47 8.27
C SER A 160 -3.45 -13.73 7.69
N ASN A 161 -3.24 -13.41 6.41
CA ASN A 161 -1.95 -13.59 5.75
C ASN A 161 -0.88 -12.64 6.31
N PHE A 162 -1.23 -11.39 6.61
CA PHE A 162 -0.32 -10.46 7.27
C PHE A 162 0.08 -10.95 8.66
N ALA A 163 -0.88 -11.42 9.46
CA ALA A 163 -0.61 -11.99 10.78
C ALA A 163 0.24 -13.27 10.72
N LYS A 164 0.01 -14.14 9.73
CA LYS A 164 0.85 -15.32 9.50
C LYS A 164 2.30 -14.95 9.19
N PHE A 165 2.51 -13.93 8.34
CA PHE A 165 3.86 -13.47 8.02
C PHE A 165 4.56 -12.89 9.25
N GLU A 166 3.87 -12.05 10.04
CA GLU A 166 4.42 -11.50 11.28
C GLU A 166 4.80 -12.59 12.29
N ALA A 167 3.96 -13.64 12.44
CA ALA A 167 4.27 -14.77 13.29
C ALA A 167 5.50 -15.55 12.79
N ILE A 168 5.57 -15.82 11.48
CA ILE A 168 6.73 -16.49 10.88
C ILE A 168 8.00 -15.66 11.09
N GLN A 169 7.93 -14.34 10.91
CA GLN A 169 9.06 -13.45 11.13
C GLN A 169 9.52 -13.41 12.59
N ALA A 170 8.58 -13.52 13.54
CA ALA A 170 8.90 -13.54 14.96
C ALA A 170 9.57 -14.85 15.41
N ASP A 171 9.08 -15.99 14.89
CA ASP A 171 9.47 -17.32 15.34
C ASP A 171 10.64 -17.91 14.53
N TYR A 172 10.80 -17.48 13.28
CA TYR A 172 11.80 -18.01 12.35
C TYR A 172 12.71 -16.90 11.83
N LYS A 173 13.90 -17.31 11.39
CA LYS A 173 14.87 -16.40 10.78
C LYS A 173 14.48 -16.14 9.31
N VAL A 174 13.46 -15.33 9.08
CA VAL A 174 13.14 -14.83 7.74
C VAL A 174 14.28 -13.95 7.26
N ARG A 175 14.73 -14.11 6.03
CA ARG A 175 15.90 -13.42 5.48
C ARG A 175 15.57 -12.46 4.34
N SER A 176 14.48 -12.69 3.61
CA SER A 176 13.98 -11.82 2.54
C SER A 176 12.48 -12.05 2.28
#